data_e6fb14eb08fa30961d086cac46d4389d
#
_entry.id   e6fb14eb08fa30961d086cac46d4389d
#
_cell.length_a   1.000
_cell.length_b   1.000
_cell.length_c   1.000
_cell.angle_alpha   90.00
_cell.angle_beta   90.00
_cell.angle_gamma   90.00
#
_symmetry.space_group_name_H-M   'P 1'
#
loop_
_entity.id
_entity.type
_entity.pdbx_description
1 polymer ?
#
loop_
_entity_poly.entity_id
_entity_poly.type
_entity_poly.pdbx_seq_one_letter_code
_entity_poly.pdbx_strand_id
1 'polypeptide(L)'
;MSGGRLPIGHGRAGGFTLVEVMIAMALGLLLTAGIVSVFVSTGKAGSVQMRMARLQEEARYAVGRIGEDLGMVGAQYCSNGGGLATARTWAYQDRLRSPLSYVPVADLSLPDNSVTLATTPTAPFALPSSFFMRGYQCSTTDCRPDVPLAIAPAMGSGAGSRVRGADVLTVRYLSGRGWAVRADAASPLAPFDIVSSTGDPPLGTFAVGDLALLADCAQAQIFPVTRAGTRFTPETRFPGSVPAGVDTLTDVRLFDFNRDFVTVTYYLKLVADADPDAPPGHRVAALMRKVNGDAAQEIARGVERLDFLYGIENDEGGTLYLTADQVDAGVDAAGVAIACPPQPPASATTKGCLWRAVKTIELHLLVNSSDELPTLAAGELAYRYSCDASVTCTSNADAAPPAAPLTTPLDNGLGKRLLRREFTGVISVRNYNP
;
A
#
# COMPACT_ATOMS: atom_id res chain seq x y z
N MET A 1 93.72 12.69 -36.86
CA MET A 1 92.28 12.59 -36.63
C MET A 1 92.05 13.21 -35.23
N SER A 2 91.54 14.44 -35.24
CA SER A 2 91.39 15.31 -34.06
C SER A 2 90.04 15.14 -33.46
N GLY A 3 89.97 14.66 -32.18
CA GLY A 3 88.69 14.52 -31.41
C GLY A 3 88.44 15.80 -30.63
N GLY A 4 87.49 16.58 -31.12
CA GLY A 4 86.98 17.79 -30.42
C GLY A 4 86.11 17.40 -29.24
N ARG A 5 86.52 17.72 -28.01
CA ARG A 5 85.68 17.66 -26.83
C ARG A 5 84.90 18.97 -26.72
N LEU A 6 83.56 18.83 -26.72
CA LEU A 6 82.63 19.93 -26.38
C LEU A 6 82.70 20.20 -24.88
N PRO A 7 82.75 21.46 -24.46
CA PRO A 7 82.75 21.81 -23.05
C PRO A 7 81.33 21.68 -22.50
N ILE A 8 81.20 20.91 -21.44
CA ILE A 8 79.98 20.87 -20.61
C ILE A 8 79.92 22.15 -19.79
N GLY A 9 79.05 23.05 -20.21
CA GLY A 9 78.79 24.29 -19.43
C GLY A 9 78.12 23.95 -18.11
N HIS A 10 78.85 24.20 -17.00
CA HIS A 10 78.29 24.12 -15.67
C HIS A 10 77.38 25.34 -15.50
N GLY A 11 76.09 25.12 -15.64
CA GLY A 11 75.08 26.14 -15.25
C GLY A 11 75.25 26.45 -13.78
N ARG A 12 75.50 27.73 -13.44
CA ARG A 12 75.47 28.25 -12.08
C ARG A 12 74.07 27.94 -11.48
N ALA A 13 74.03 27.11 -10.48
CA ALA A 13 72.83 26.94 -9.64
C ALA A 13 72.65 28.29 -8.86
N GLY A 14 71.71 29.09 -9.34
CA GLY A 14 71.26 30.28 -8.59
C GLY A 14 70.54 29.78 -7.30
N GLY A 15 71.02 30.20 -6.13
CA GLY A 15 70.37 29.95 -4.86
C GLY A 15 69.00 30.66 -4.81
N PHE A 16 67.95 30.02 -4.37
CA PHE A 16 66.68 30.69 -4.11
C PHE A 16 66.78 31.73 -3.00
N THR A 17 66.13 32.84 -3.19
CA THR A 17 66.02 33.86 -2.14
C THR A 17 64.95 33.43 -1.13
N LEU A 18 65.13 33.84 0.13
CA LEU A 18 64.17 33.55 1.23
C LEU A 18 62.73 34.05 0.86
N VAL A 19 62.70 35.21 0.21
CA VAL A 19 61.41 35.80 -0.26
C VAL A 19 60.76 35.00 -1.31
N GLU A 20 61.51 34.42 -2.27
CA GLU A 20 60.99 33.55 -3.33
C GLU A 20 60.38 32.25 -2.78
N VAL A 21 61.02 31.66 -1.75
CA VAL A 21 60.51 30.50 -1.02
C VAL A 21 59.24 30.87 -0.24
N MET A 22 59.19 32.03 0.42
CA MET A 22 57.97 32.49 1.12
C MET A 22 56.79 32.71 0.17
N ILE A 23 57.03 33.35 -0.99
CA ILE A 23 55.96 33.54 -1.98
C ILE A 23 55.51 32.20 -2.56
N ALA A 24 56.44 31.29 -2.87
CA ALA A 24 56.11 29.96 -3.39
C ALA A 24 55.29 29.16 -2.37
N MET A 25 55.63 29.21 -1.08
CA MET A 25 54.83 28.57 -0.02
C MET A 25 53.44 29.20 0.13
N ALA A 26 53.33 30.53 0.10
CA ALA A 26 52.04 31.21 0.19
C ALA A 26 51.11 30.86 -0.99
N LEU A 27 51.64 30.86 -2.22
CA LEU A 27 50.91 30.47 -3.41
C LEU A 27 50.56 28.98 -3.40
N GLY A 28 51.47 28.12 -2.94
CA GLY A 28 51.22 26.68 -2.76
C GLY A 28 50.13 26.40 -1.75
N LEU A 29 50.08 27.12 -0.62
CA LEU A 29 49.00 26.99 0.37
C LEU A 29 47.67 27.47 -0.18
N LEU A 30 47.62 28.58 -0.91
CA LEU A 30 46.38 29.07 -1.57
C LEU A 30 45.86 28.07 -2.59
N LEU A 31 46.74 27.51 -3.40
CA LEU A 31 46.38 26.49 -4.41
C LEU A 31 45.84 25.22 -3.72
N THR A 32 46.55 24.75 -2.69
CA THR A 32 46.13 23.56 -1.92
C THR A 32 44.79 23.77 -1.25
N ALA A 33 44.55 24.93 -0.63
CA ALA A 33 43.28 25.30 -0.02
C ALA A 33 42.13 25.30 -1.05
N GLY A 34 42.39 25.82 -2.26
CA GLY A 34 41.42 25.77 -3.37
C GLY A 34 41.10 24.36 -3.80
N ILE A 35 42.10 23.49 -3.98
CA ILE A 35 41.91 22.09 -4.36
C ILE A 35 41.13 21.32 -3.27
N VAL A 36 41.50 21.51 -2.00
CA VAL A 36 40.78 20.86 -0.88
C VAL A 36 39.33 21.33 -0.82
N SER A 37 39.04 22.61 -1.03
CA SER A 37 37.68 23.15 -1.08
C SER A 37 36.84 22.50 -2.19
N VAL A 38 37.38 22.38 -3.40
CA VAL A 38 36.72 21.72 -4.52
C VAL A 38 36.50 20.24 -4.23
N PHE A 39 37.49 19.55 -3.68
CA PHE A 39 37.37 18.12 -3.33
C PHE A 39 36.31 17.88 -2.27
N VAL A 40 36.26 18.69 -1.20
CA VAL A 40 35.24 18.60 -0.16
C VAL A 40 33.85 18.90 -0.72
N SER A 41 33.72 19.92 -1.57
CA SER A 41 32.45 20.27 -2.22
C SER A 41 31.95 19.15 -3.15
N THR A 42 32.83 18.59 -3.95
CA THR A 42 32.49 17.48 -4.88
C THR A 42 32.11 16.23 -4.09
N GLY A 43 32.81 15.90 -2.99
CA GLY A 43 32.49 14.78 -2.12
C GLY A 43 31.11 14.92 -1.48
N LYS A 44 30.75 16.13 -1.01
CA LYS A 44 29.44 16.44 -0.47
C LYS A 44 28.33 16.27 -1.53
N ALA A 45 28.53 16.84 -2.71
CA ALA A 45 27.58 16.71 -3.81
C ALA A 45 27.38 15.24 -4.21
N GLY A 46 28.44 14.45 -4.28
CA GLY A 46 28.37 13.01 -4.57
C GLY A 46 27.58 12.23 -3.52
N SER A 47 27.76 12.54 -2.24
CA SER A 47 27.01 11.87 -1.16
C SER A 47 25.51 12.20 -1.20
N VAL A 48 25.14 13.44 -1.46
CA VAL A 48 23.73 13.86 -1.61
C VAL A 48 23.08 13.17 -2.83
N GLN A 49 23.80 13.11 -3.97
CA GLN A 49 23.30 12.43 -5.17
C GLN A 49 23.09 10.93 -4.94
N MET A 50 23.99 10.27 -4.25
CA MET A 50 23.85 8.83 -3.94
C MET A 50 22.64 8.58 -3.04
N ARG A 51 22.41 9.41 -2.02
CA ARG A 51 21.26 9.31 -1.13
C ARG A 51 19.95 9.61 -1.87
N MET A 52 19.97 10.59 -2.78
CA MET A 52 18.82 10.89 -3.62
C MET A 52 18.47 9.71 -4.54
N ALA A 53 19.45 9.06 -5.14
CA ALA A 53 19.24 7.89 -5.98
C ALA A 53 18.62 6.74 -5.19
N ARG A 54 19.14 6.45 -3.99
CA ARG A 54 18.59 5.42 -3.08
C ARG A 54 17.17 5.74 -2.66
N LEU A 55 16.88 6.99 -2.29
CA LEU A 55 15.56 7.45 -1.93
C LEU A 55 14.55 7.27 -3.06
N GLN A 56 14.96 7.56 -4.32
CA GLN A 56 14.14 7.34 -5.50
C GLN A 56 13.88 5.86 -5.77
N GLU A 57 14.86 5.00 -5.54
CA GLU A 57 14.73 3.55 -5.70
C GLU A 57 13.74 2.97 -4.67
N GLU A 58 13.90 3.29 -3.39
CA GLU A 58 13.00 2.87 -2.31
C GLU A 58 11.55 3.34 -2.56
N ALA A 59 11.38 4.60 -2.94
CA ALA A 59 10.07 5.15 -3.23
C ALA A 59 9.41 4.47 -4.44
N ARG A 60 10.16 4.25 -5.52
CA ARG A 60 9.64 3.59 -6.72
C ARG A 60 9.24 2.15 -6.44
N TYR A 61 10.06 1.43 -5.65
CA TYR A 61 9.73 0.09 -5.20
C TYR A 61 8.47 0.07 -4.34
N ALA A 62 8.35 0.99 -3.37
CA ALA A 62 7.18 1.12 -2.51
C ALA A 62 5.89 1.38 -3.32
N VAL A 63 5.92 2.37 -4.23
CA VAL A 63 4.77 2.68 -5.11
C VAL A 63 4.41 1.50 -6.00
N GLY A 64 5.40 0.82 -6.59
CA GLY A 64 5.19 -0.36 -7.42
C GLY A 64 4.52 -1.49 -6.64
N ARG A 65 5.01 -1.78 -5.43
CA ARG A 65 4.48 -2.86 -4.59
C ARG A 65 3.05 -2.59 -4.10
N ILE A 66 2.77 -1.36 -3.68
CA ILE A 66 1.40 -0.95 -3.35
C ILE A 66 0.52 -1.06 -4.60
N GLY A 67 0.99 -0.59 -5.75
CA GLY A 67 0.24 -0.62 -7.01
C GLY A 67 -0.16 -2.01 -7.48
N GLU A 68 0.69 -3.02 -7.25
CA GLU A 68 0.36 -4.42 -7.55
C GLU A 68 -0.85 -4.91 -6.76
N ASP A 69 -0.85 -4.72 -5.43
CA ASP A 69 -1.96 -5.17 -4.59
C ASP A 69 -3.23 -4.34 -4.84
N LEU A 70 -3.11 -3.03 -5.05
CA LEU A 70 -4.25 -2.16 -5.35
C LEU A 70 -4.90 -2.48 -6.70
N GLY A 71 -4.09 -2.89 -7.68
CA GLY A 71 -4.60 -3.37 -8.97
C GLY A 71 -5.41 -4.67 -8.87
N MET A 72 -5.25 -5.42 -7.78
CA MET A 72 -5.96 -6.67 -7.52
C MET A 72 -7.22 -6.51 -6.67
N VAL A 73 -7.45 -5.33 -6.08
CA VAL A 73 -8.60 -5.08 -5.19
C VAL A 73 -9.90 -5.56 -5.82
N GLY A 74 -10.67 -6.34 -5.07
CA GLY A 74 -11.95 -6.89 -5.52
C GLY A 74 -11.84 -7.95 -6.62
N ALA A 75 -10.62 -8.39 -6.98
CA ALA A 75 -10.46 -9.49 -7.93
C ALA A 75 -11.07 -10.77 -7.36
N GLN A 76 -11.83 -11.45 -8.20
CA GLN A 76 -12.44 -12.74 -7.94
C GLN A 76 -12.13 -13.70 -9.10
N TYR A 77 -12.60 -14.93 -9.05
CA TYR A 77 -12.25 -15.98 -10.01
C TYR A 77 -12.43 -15.56 -11.48
N CYS A 78 -13.60 -15.14 -11.84
CA CYS A 78 -13.78 -14.44 -13.10
C CYS A 78 -13.60 -12.96 -12.81
N SER A 79 -12.48 -12.42 -13.26
CA SER A 79 -12.39 -10.97 -13.28
C SER A 79 -13.63 -10.46 -14.04
N ASN A 80 -14.23 -9.43 -13.51
CA ASN A 80 -15.19 -8.66 -14.26
C ASN A 80 -14.52 -8.17 -15.53
N GLY A 81 -14.43 -8.97 -16.55
CA GLY A 81 -13.79 -8.64 -17.81
C GLY A 81 -14.44 -7.47 -18.49
N GLY A 82 -14.57 -6.34 -17.81
CA GLY A 82 -15.13 -5.13 -18.38
C GLY A 82 -16.43 -5.37 -19.15
N GLY A 83 -17.13 -6.43 -18.77
CA GLY A 83 -18.39 -6.76 -19.41
C GLY A 83 -19.32 -5.60 -19.20
N LEU A 84 -19.24 -4.66 -20.09
CA LEU A 84 -20.28 -3.71 -20.42
C LEU A 84 -21.12 -3.25 -19.22
N ALA A 85 -20.48 -2.60 -18.28
CA ALA A 85 -21.16 -1.79 -17.28
C ALA A 85 -21.98 -0.62 -17.91
N THR A 86 -22.20 -0.66 -19.21
CA THR A 86 -23.04 0.27 -19.94
C THR A 86 -24.53 0.06 -19.71
N ALA A 87 -24.92 -1.14 -19.29
CA ALA A 87 -26.28 -1.34 -18.83
C ALA A 87 -26.24 -1.43 -17.30
N ARG A 88 -26.79 -0.45 -16.62
CA ARG A 88 -27.06 -0.43 -15.17
C ARG A 88 -27.99 -1.57 -14.72
N THR A 89 -27.81 -2.76 -15.24
CA THR A 89 -28.53 -3.97 -14.85
C THR A 89 -27.70 -4.71 -13.82
N TRP A 90 -27.76 -4.19 -12.62
CA TRP A 90 -27.05 -4.58 -11.41
C TRP A 90 -27.19 -6.06 -11.02
N ALA A 91 -28.24 -6.73 -11.45
CA ALA A 91 -28.60 -8.06 -10.96
C ALA A 91 -27.57 -9.16 -11.25
N TYR A 92 -26.85 -9.07 -12.35
CA TYR A 92 -25.88 -10.10 -12.74
C TYR A 92 -24.49 -9.90 -12.10
N GLN A 93 -24.08 -8.66 -11.98
CA GLN A 93 -22.73 -8.31 -11.52
C GLN A 93 -22.61 -8.22 -9.99
N ASP A 94 -23.71 -8.00 -9.31
CA ASP A 94 -23.78 -7.86 -7.86
C ASP A 94 -23.28 -9.08 -7.10
N ARG A 95 -23.55 -10.27 -7.60
CA ARG A 95 -23.21 -11.51 -6.91
C ARG A 95 -21.72 -11.83 -6.93
N LEU A 96 -21.02 -11.47 -8.00
CA LEU A 96 -19.57 -11.64 -8.09
C LEU A 96 -18.84 -10.68 -7.17
N ARG A 97 -19.35 -9.44 -7.03
CA ARG A 97 -18.68 -8.44 -6.24
C ARG A 97 -18.94 -8.52 -4.77
N SER A 98 -20.05 -9.08 -4.43
CA SER A 98 -20.49 -9.28 -3.07
C SER A 98 -20.84 -10.73 -2.92
N PRO A 99 -19.84 -11.61 -2.75
CA PRO A 99 -20.07 -13.03 -2.53
C PRO A 99 -21.13 -13.24 -1.46
N LEU A 100 -22.08 -14.13 -1.73
CA LEU A 100 -23.13 -14.46 -0.78
C LEU A 100 -22.55 -15.39 0.29
N SER A 101 -22.51 -14.96 1.52
CA SER A 101 -22.01 -15.76 2.62
C SER A 101 -23.13 -16.52 3.33
N TYR A 102 -22.94 -17.83 3.46
CA TYR A 102 -23.79 -18.76 4.19
C TYR A 102 -23.29 -19.06 5.61
N VAL A 103 -22.37 -18.23 6.08
CA VAL A 103 -21.79 -18.32 7.41
C VAL A 103 -21.35 -16.91 7.86
N PRO A 104 -21.37 -16.61 9.16
CA PRO A 104 -20.77 -15.37 9.66
C PRO A 104 -19.29 -15.29 9.29
N VAL A 105 -18.89 -14.17 8.65
CA VAL A 105 -17.50 -13.88 8.27
C VAL A 105 -17.03 -12.70 9.10
N ALA A 106 -15.95 -12.89 9.87
CA ALA A 106 -15.35 -11.82 10.65
C ALA A 106 -14.61 -10.84 9.74
N ASP A 107 -14.87 -9.54 9.93
CA ASP A 107 -14.12 -8.48 9.28
C ASP A 107 -13.26 -7.75 10.32
N LEU A 108 -11.99 -8.16 10.40
CA LEU A 108 -11.02 -7.57 11.33
C LEU A 108 -10.65 -6.13 10.99
N SER A 109 -11.10 -5.59 9.85
CA SER A 109 -10.91 -4.19 9.50
C SER A 109 -11.93 -3.26 10.15
N LEU A 110 -12.93 -3.79 10.84
CA LEU A 110 -13.89 -3.02 11.61
C LEU A 110 -13.42 -2.80 13.05
N PRO A 111 -13.77 -1.66 13.65
CA PRO A 111 -13.34 -1.32 15.01
C PRO A 111 -13.74 -2.31 16.08
N ASP A 112 -14.89 -2.96 15.93
CA ASP A 112 -15.46 -3.88 16.91
C ASP A 112 -15.05 -5.35 16.70
N ASN A 113 -14.19 -5.65 15.71
CA ASN A 113 -13.81 -7.01 15.31
C ASN A 113 -15.04 -7.92 15.05
N SER A 114 -16.21 -7.32 14.86
CA SER A 114 -17.42 -8.07 14.59
C SER A 114 -17.49 -8.47 13.13
N VAL A 115 -18.34 -9.42 12.86
CA VAL A 115 -18.92 -9.56 11.52
C VAL A 115 -19.45 -8.19 11.13
N THR A 116 -19.12 -7.74 9.98
CA THR A 116 -19.34 -6.44 9.35
C THR A 116 -20.76 -5.86 9.47
N LEU A 117 -21.56 -6.38 10.32
CA LEU A 117 -22.98 -6.15 10.37
C LEU A 117 -23.32 -5.58 11.73
N ALA A 118 -24.08 -4.51 11.73
CA ALA A 118 -24.63 -3.93 12.94
C ALA A 118 -25.45 -4.94 13.77
N THR A 119 -25.80 -6.08 13.16
CA THR A 119 -26.53 -7.19 13.77
C THR A 119 -25.93 -8.51 13.31
N THR A 120 -25.87 -9.50 14.19
CA THR A 120 -25.45 -10.86 13.83
C THR A 120 -26.36 -11.39 12.73
N PRO A 121 -25.80 -11.84 11.57
CA PRO A 121 -26.62 -12.35 10.48
C PRO A 121 -27.38 -13.59 10.90
N THR A 122 -28.65 -13.66 10.52
CA THR A 122 -29.52 -14.83 10.74
C THR A 122 -29.86 -15.54 9.42
N ALA A 123 -29.47 -14.96 8.31
CA ALA A 123 -29.67 -15.48 6.95
C ALA A 123 -28.42 -15.20 6.10
N PRO A 124 -28.23 -15.87 4.97
CA PRO A 124 -27.17 -15.58 4.02
C PRO A 124 -27.19 -14.11 3.60
N PHE A 125 -26.02 -13.52 3.49
CA PHE A 125 -25.86 -12.10 3.23
C PHE A 125 -24.73 -11.84 2.24
N ALA A 126 -24.85 -10.75 1.48
CA ALA A 126 -23.76 -10.28 0.62
C ALA A 126 -22.69 -9.56 1.45
N LEU A 127 -21.42 -9.81 1.13
CA LEU A 127 -20.32 -9.07 1.75
C LEU A 127 -20.44 -7.58 1.37
N PRO A 128 -20.30 -6.67 2.34
CA PRO A 128 -20.44 -5.24 2.10
C PRO A 128 -19.27 -4.70 1.28
N SER A 129 -19.47 -3.56 0.65
CA SER A 129 -18.47 -2.89 -0.21
C SER A 129 -17.18 -2.58 0.53
N SER A 130 -17.27 -2.15 1.79
CA SER A 130 -16.12 -1.86 2.66
C SER A 130 -15.28 -3.10 3.02
N PHE A 131 -15.78 -4.30 2.75
CA PHE A 131 -15.04 -5.52 2.99
C PHE A 131 -13.85 -5.68 2.04
N PHE A 132 -13.98 -5.25 0.79
CA PHE A 132 -12.93 -5.43 -0.21
C PHE A 132 -11.84 -4.38 -0.13
N MET A 133 -12.18 -3.19 0.33
CA MET A 133 -11.24 -2.10 0.52
C MET A 133 -11.73 -1.20 1.65
N ARG A 134 -10.83 -0.83 2.54
CA ARG A 134 -11.09 0.16 3.57
C ARG A 134 -9.84 0.94 3.92
N GLY A 135 -9.92 2.24 3.80
CA GLY A 135 -8.92 3.18 4.25
C GLY A 135 -9.21 3.72 5.64
N TYR A 136 -8.19 4.27 6.26
CA TYR A 136 -8.24 4.93 7.56
C TYR A 136 -7.42 6.20 7.46
N GLN A 137 -8.07 7.34 7.49
CA GLN A 137 -7.41 8.64 7.50
C GLN A 137 -6.89 8.93 8.90
N CYS A 138 -5.59 9.17 9.04
CA CYS A 138 -4.95 9.32 10.32
C CYS A 138 -4.36 10.73 10.52
N SER A 139 -4.79 11.38 11.58
CA SER A 139 -4.16 12.60 12.11
C SER A 139 -2.96 12.25 13.01
N THR A 140 -2.41 13.23 13.70
CA THR A 140 -1.36 13.01 14.69
C THR A 140 -1.86 12.36 15.98
N THR A 141 -3.18 12.35 16.22
CA THR A 141 -3.81 11.89 17.47
C THR A 141 -4.78 10.75 17.29
N ASP A 142 -5.51 10.71 16.19
CA ASP A 142 -6.60 9.77 15.94
C ASP A 142 -6.62 9.33 14.47
N CYS A 143 -7.40 8.31 14.18
CA CYS A 143 -7.72 7.87 12.82
C CYS A 143 -9.24 7.79 12.65
N ARG A 144 -9.69 8.01 11.42
CA ARG A 144 -11.11 7.91 11.04
C ARG A 144 -11.28 7.09 9.76
N PRO A 145 -11.99 5.97 9.86
CA PRO A 145 -12.44 5.31 11.09
C PRO A 145 -11.26 4.85 11.98
N ASP A 146 -11.56 4.42 13.21
CA ASP A 146 -10.52 3.88 14.10
C ASP A 146 -9.85 2.64 13.49
N VAL A 147 -8.51 2.56 13.64
CA VAL A 147 -7.73 1.43 13.13
C VAL A 147 -7.72 0.29 14.15
N PRO A 148 -8.29 -0.87 13.85
CA PRO A 148 -8.26 -2.01 14.73
C PRO A 148 -6.84 -2.52 15.00
N LEU A 149 -6.53 -2.87 16.25
CA LEU A 149 -5.22 -3.42 16.62
C LEU A 149 -4.90 -4.76 15.93
N ALA A 150 -5.92 -5.45 15.48
CA ALA A 150 -5.76 -6.70 14.72
C ALA A 150 -5.08 -6.49 13.37
N ILE A 151 -5.24 -5.31 12.75
CA ILE A 151 -4.69 -5.02 11.41
C ILE A 151 -3.38 -4.23 11.47
N ALA A 152 -3.24 -3.29 12.41
CA ALA A 152 -2.03 -2.51 12.59
C ALA A 152 -1.81 -2.12 14.06
N PRO A 153 -0.56 -1.90 14.50
CA PRO A 153 -0.28 -1.50 15.88
C PRO A 153 -0.84 -0.12 16.21
N ALA A 154 -0.94 0.19 17.50
CA ALA A 154 -1.33 1.51 17.96
C ALA A 154 -0.32 2.59 17.50
N MET A 155 -0.82 3.81 17.29
CA MET A 155 0.04 4.99 17.05
C MET A 155 0.90 5.29 18.28
N GLY A 156 2.13 5.72 18.03
CA GLY A 156 3.03 6.09 19.11
C GLY A 156 4.34 6.65 18.63
N SER A 157 5.26 6.90 19.59
CA SER A 157 6.60 7.42 19.32
C SER A 157 7.70 6.38 19.58
N GLY A 158 7.37 5.19 20.10
CA GLY A 158 8.32 4.10 20.36
C GLY A 158 8.52 3.19 19.16
N ALA A 159 9.65 2.47 19.12
CA ALA A 159 9.85 1.41 18.15
C ALA A 159 8.73 0.37 18.24
N GLY A 160 8.24 -0.10 17.11
CA GLY A 160 7.10 -1.00 17.03
C GLY A 160 5.74 -0.30 16.90
N SER A 161 5.64 0.98 17.26
CA SER A 161 4.41 1.77 17.11
C SER A 161 4.18 2.19 15.65
N ARG A 162 2.91 2.41 15.29
CA ARG A 162 2.55 3.02 14.02
C ARG A 162 2.89 4.51 14.01
N VAL A 163 3.37 4.99 12.87
CA VAL A 163 3.73 6.40 12.66
C VAL A 163 2.48 7.27 12.76
N ARG A 164 2.58 8.42 13.45
CA ARG A 164 1.53 9.42 13.54
C ARG A 164 1.34 10.16 12.23
N GLY A 165 0.11 10.49 11.88
CA GLY A 165 -0.20 11.23 10.67
C GLY A 165 0.03 10.44 9.38
N ALA A 166 0.06 9.11 9.45
CA ALA A 166 0.17 8.24 8.30
C ALA A 166 -1.06 7.34 8.21
N ASP A 167 -1.68 7.32 7.05
CA ASP A 167 -2.87 6.53 6.77
C ASP A 167 -2.61 5.03 6.83
N VAL A 168 -3.70 4.28 6.95
CA VAL A 168 -3.70 2.82 6.84
C VAL A 168 -4.67 2.42 5.74
N LEU A 169 -4.31 1.43 4.95
CA LEU A 169 -5.17 0.89 3.90
C LEU A 169 -5.21 -0.63 3.97
N THR A 170 -6.40 -1.18 4.04
CA THR A 170 -6.65 -2.63 3.93
C THR A 170 -7.38 -2.91 2.62
N VAL A 171 -6.87 -3.88 1.87
CA VAL A 171 -7.46 -4.34 0.61
C VAL A 171 -7.57 -5.85 0.61
N ARG A 172 -8.56 -6.37 -0.12
CA ARG A 172 -8.81 -7.80 -0.24
C ARG A 172 -9.08 -8.20 -1.67
N TYR A 173 -8.59 -9.37 -2.01
CA TYR A 173 -8.77 -9.98 -3.33
C TYR A 173 -8.58 -11.49 -3.27
N LEU A 174 -9.15 -12.18 -4.24
CA LEU A 174 -8.94 -13.61 -4.42
C LEU A 174 -7.64 -13.84 -5.18
N SER A 175 -6.78 -14.72 -4.67
CA SER A 175 -5.51 -15.09 -5.26
C SER A 175 -5.50 -16.55 -5.65
N GLY A 176 -4.74 -16.88 -6.69
CA GLY A 176 -4.59 -18.25 -7.15
C GLY A 176 -5.64 -18.72 -8.16
N ARG A 177 -5.58 -20.00 -8.49
CA ARG A 177 -6.42 -20.62 -9.55
C ARG A 177 -7.60 -21.42 -8.99
N GLY A 178 -7.59 -21.74 -7.69
CA GLY A 178 -8.52 -22.67 -7.10
C GLY A 178 -8.44 -24.06 -7.73
N TRP A 179 -9.43 -24.90 -7.42
CA TRP A 179 -9.56 -26.25 -7.96
C TRP A 179 -10.81 -26.37 -8.82
N ALA A 180 -10.71 -27.07 -9.93
CA ALA A 180 -11.89 -27.49 -10.67
C ALA A 180 -12.72 -28.47 -9.84
N VAL A 181 -14.05 -28.40 -9.95
CA VAL A 181 -14.96 -29.26 -9.18
C VAL A 181 -15.96 -29.97 -10.10
N ARG A 182 -16.43 -31.13 -9.65
CA ARG A 182 -17.45 -31.92 -10.32
C ARG A 182 -18.49 -32.34 -9.29
N ALA A 183 -19.76 -32.08 -9.57
CA ALA A 183 -20.87 -32.55 -8.76
C ALA A 183 -21.17 -34.05 -9.02
N ASP A 184 -21.56 -34.76 -7.97
CA ASP A 184 -22.03 -36.12 -8.07
C ASP A 184 -23.52 -36.20 -8.39
N ALA A 185 -24.30 -35.25 -7.94
CA ALA A 185 -25.74 -35.21 -8.11
C ALA A 185 -26.25 -33.76 -8.18
N ALA A 186 -27.36 -33.58 -8.87
CA ALA A 186 -28.07 -32.31 -9.00
C ALA A 186 -28.83 -31.97 -7.71
N SER A 187 -28.10 -31.54 -6.68
CA SER A 187 -28.68 -31.09 -5.42
C SER A 187 -27.80 -30.01 -4.78
N PRO A 188 -28.40 -28.97 -4.22
CA PRO A 188 -27.66 -27.85 -3.60
C PRO A 188 -26.66 -28.25 -2.51
N LEU A 189 -26.98 -29.29 -1.74
CA LEU A 189 -26.10 -29.83 -0.69
C LEU A 189 -25.41 -31.13 -1.09
N ALA A 190 -25.48 -31.52 -2.36
CA ALA A 190 -24.77 -32.71 -2.82
C ALA A 190 -23.27 -32.55 -2.64
N PRO A 191 -22.59 -33.60 -2.20
CA PRO A 191 -21.13 -33.61 -2.20
C PRO A 191 -20.59 -33.40 -3.61
N PHE A 192 -19.44 -32.80 -3.71
CA PHE A 192 -18.68 -32.61 -4.94
C PHE A 192 -17.23 -33.02 -4.77
N ASP A 193 -16.61 -33.42 -5.86
CA ASP A 193 -15.20 -33.83 -5.86
C ASP A 193 -14.32 -32.81 -6.57
N ILE A 194 -13.11 -32.64 -6.07
CA ILE A 194 -12.08 -31.87 -6.74
C ILE A 194 -11.49 -32.68 -7.89
N VAL A 195 -11.42 -32.04 -9.05
CA VAL A 195 -10.69 -32.55 -10.22
C VAL A 195 -9.33 -31.87 -10.24
N SER A 196 -8.32 -32.58 -9.72
CA SER A 196 -6.95 -32.05 -9.65
C SER A 196 -6.33 -31.97 -11.03
N SER A 197 -5.62 -30.85 -11.27
CA SER A 197 -4.85 -30.57 -12.48
C SER A 197 -3.42 -30.19 -12.13
N THR A 198 -2.53 -30.29 -13.11
CA THR A 198 -1.12 -29.85 -12.93
C THR A 198 -1.08 -28.35 -12.64
N GLY A 199 -0.45 -27.98 -11.52
CA GLY A 199 -0.33 -26.58 -11.08
C GLY A 199 -1.42 -26.12 -10.12
N ASP A 200 -2.37 -26.98 -9.75
CA ASP A 200 -3.32 -26.68 -8.68
C ASP A 200 -2.60 -26.62 -7.32
N PRO A 201 -3.14 -25.83 -6.36
CA PRO A 201 -2.60 -25.79 -5.01
C PRO A 201 -2.68 -27.16 -4.34
N PRO A 202 -1.81 -27.46 -3.38
CA PRO A 202 -1.89 -28.72 -2.64
C PRO A 202 -3.13 -28.76 -1.75
N LEU A 203 -3.95 -29.81 -1.87
CA LEU A 203 -5.16 -30.00 -1.06
C LEU A 203 -4.88 -30.14 0.44
N GLY A 204 -3.67 -30.55 0.81
CA GLY A 204 -3.28 -30.71 2.22
C GLY A 204 -3.42 -29.45 3.08
N THR A 205 -3.45 -28.27 2.44
CA THR A 205 -3.62 -26.99 3.14
C THR A 205 -5.07 -26.64 3.45
N PHE A 206 -6.04 -27.33 2.87
CA PHE A 206 -7.47 -27.16 3.14
C PHE A 206 -7.89 -28.06 4.31
N ALA A 207 -8.10 -27.45 5.48
CA ALA A 207 -8.44 -28.17 6.70
C ALA A 207 -9.97 -28.37 6.83
N VAL A 208 -10.37 -29.31 7.67
CA VAL A 208 -11.78 -29.46 8.04
C VAL A 208 -12.24 -28.24 8.84
N GLY A 209 -13.34 -27.63 8.44
CA GLY A 209 -13.88 -26.43 9.07
C GLY A 209 -13.43 -25.13 8.38
N ASP A 210 -12.53 -25.18 7.42
CA ASP A 210 -12.23 -24.03 6.57
C ASP A 210 -13.45 -23.65 5.73
N LEU A 211 -13.53 -22.37 5.41
CA LEU A 211 -14.57 -21.85 4.54
C LEU A 211 -14.18 -22.07 3.08
N ALA A 212 -15.10 -22.60 2.32
CA ALA A 212 -15.01 -22.71 0.88
C ALA A 212 -15.59 -21.46 0.23
N LEU A 213 -14.88 -20.94 -0.77
CA LEU A 213 -15.44 -20.01 -1.74
C LEU A 213 -15.65 -20.77 -3.04
N LEU A 214 -16.90 -20.95 -3.43
CA LEU A 214 -17.28 -21.54 -4.71
C LEU A 214 -17.72 -20.41 -5.64
N ALA A 215 -17.04 -20.27 -6.79
CA ALA A 215 -17.30 -19.20 -7.72
C ALA A 215 -17.34 -19.68 -9.17
N ASP A 216 -18.25 -19.12 -9.94
CA ASP A 216 -18.24 -19.12 -11.40
C ASP A 216 -18.16 -17.67 -11.93
N CYS A 217 -18.40 -17.47 -13.23
CA CYS A 217 -18.36 -16.12 -13.80
C CYS A 217 -19.60 -15.25 -13.49
N ALA A 218 -20.61 -15.81 -12.84
CA ALA A 218 -21.86 -15.12 -12.54
C ALA A 218 -22.07 -14.89 -11.03
N GLN A 219 -21.54 -15.75 -10.19
CA GLN A 219 -21.79 -15.69 -8.75
C GLN A 219 -20.66 -16.31 -7.94
N ALA A 220 -20.55 -15.87 -6.70
CA ALA A 220 -19.63 -16.43 -5.71
C ALA A 220 -20.37 -16.68 -4.40
N GLN A 221 -20.04 -17.78 -3.73
CA GLN A 221 -20.70 -18.24 -2.50
C GLN A 221 -19.64 -18.69 -1.50
N ILE A 222 -19.83 -18.30 -0.24
CA ILE A 222 -18.94 -18.67 0.87
C ILE A 222 -19.76 -19.53 1.85
N PHE A 223 -19.29 -20.74 2.12
CA PHE A 223 -19.93 -21.66 3.03
C PHE A 223 -18.92 -22.58 3.72
N PRO A 224 -19.25 -23.09 4.91
CA PRO A 224 -18.42 -24.11 5.55
C PRO A 224 -18.55 -25.43 4.84
N VAL A 225 -17.47 -26.22 4.87
CA VAL A 225 -17.45 -27.55 4.24
C VAL A 225 -16.91 -28.60 5.19
N THR A 226 -17.42 -29.83 5.05
CA THR A 226 -16.78 -31.04 5.57
C THR A 226 -16.01 -31.70 4.43
N ARG A 227 -14.77 -32.09 4.69
CA ARG A 227 -13.87 -32.70 3.71
C ARG A 227 -13.54 -34.13 4.04
N ALA A 228 -13.57 -35.02 3.04
CA ALA A 228 -13.06 -36.38 3.10
C ALA A 228 -12.21 -36.67 1.83
N GLY A 229 -10.89 -36.55 1.94
CA GLY A 229 -9.99 -36.67 0.79
C GLY A 229 -10.19 -35.56 -0.23
N THR A 230 -10.61 -35.90 -1.44
CA THR A 230 -10.97 -34.97 -2.52
C THR A 230 -12.44 -34.57 -2.51
N ARG A 231 -13.24 -35.18 -1.63
CA ARG A 231 -14.68 -35.00 -1.56
C ARG A 231 -15.04 -33.94 -0.54
N PHE A 232 -15.90 -33.01 -0.93
CA PHE A 232 -16.38 -31.89 -0.12
C PHE A 232 -17.91 -31.95 0.00
N THR A 233 -18.41 -31.75 1.21
CA THR A 233 -19.84 -31.67 1.50
C THR A 233 -20.15 -30.26 2.01
N PRO A 234 -20.98 -29.47 1.27
CA PRO A 234 -21.41 -28.17 1.74
C PRO A 234 -22.21 -28.26 3.03
N GLU A 235 -22.03 -27.28 3.90
CA GLU A 235 -22.84 -27.08 5.10
C GLU A 235 -23.45 -25.68 5.09
N THR A 236 -24.49 -25.46 5.90
CA THR A 236 -25.02 -24.12 6.15
C THR A 236 -25.18 -23.88 7.63
N ARG A 237 -24.94 -22.64 8.06
CA ARG A 237 -25.18 -22.20 9.44
C ARG A 237 -26.50 -21.46 9.58
N PHE A 238 -27.19 -21.19 8.48
CA PHE A 238 -28.48 -20.52 8.47
C PHE A 238 -29.59 -21.51 8.12
N PRO A 239 -30.50 -21.80 9.05
CA PRO A 239 -31.57 -22.73 8.85
C PRO A 239 -32.43 -22.39 7.63
N GLY A 240 -32.73 -23.39 6.81
CA GLY A 240 -33.55 -23.22 5.59
C GLY A 240 -32.89 -22.56 4.41
N SER A 241 -31.60 -22.21 4.52
CA SER A 241 -30.83 -21.58 3.44
C SER A 241 -29.76 -22.53 2.96
N VAL A 242 -29.67 -22.73 1.66
CA VAL A 242 -28.68 -23.63 1.04
C VAL A 242 -27.93 -22.91 -0.07
N PRO A 243 -26.60 -23.14 -0.23
CA PRO A 243 -25.87 -22.65 -1.38
C PRO A 243 -26.41 -23.22 -2.68
N ALA A 244 -26.18 -22.55 -3.82
CA ALA A 244 -26.46 -23.14 -5.13
C ALA A 244 -25.57 -24.37 -5.33
N GLY A 245 -26.15 -25.43 -5.91
CA GLY A 245 -25.40 -26.66 -6.20
C GLY A 245 -24.33 -26.42 -7.27
N VAL A 246 -23.27 -27.22 -7.23
CA VAL A 246 -22.17 -27.16 -8.22
C VAL A 246 -22.67 -27.42 -9.64
N ASP A 247 -23.70 -28.23 -9.78
CA ASP A 247 -24.35 -28.58 -11.06
C ASP A 247 -25.09 -27.41 -11.73
N THR A 248 -25.39 -26.36 -10.96
CA THR A 248 -26.08 -25.16 -11.48
C THR A 248 -25.08 -24.07 -11.93
N LEU A 249 -23.79 -24.30 -11.74
CA LEU A 249 -22.71 -23.35 -12.02
C LEU A 249 -21.92 -23.76 -13.26
N THR A 250 -21.41 -22.79 -14.01
CA THR A 250 -20.66 -23.02 -15.24
C THR A 250 -19.17 -22.71 -15.02
N ASP A 251 -18.29 -23.66 -15.35
CA ASP A 251 -16.82 -23.52 -15.16
C ASP A 251 -16.44 -23.08 -13.74
N VAL A 252 -17.05 -23.77 -12.78
CA VAL A 252 -16.94 -23.42 -11.36
C VAL A 252 -15.59 -23.81 -10.78
N ARG A 253 -15.08 -22.98 -9.89
CA ARG A 253 -13.87 -23.20 -9.11
C ARG A 253 -14.14 -23.12 -7.62
N LEU A 254 -13.44 -23.98 -6.89
CA LEU A 254 -13.39 -23.97 -5.44
C LEU A 254 -12.10 -23.29 -4.99
N PHE A 255 -12.21 -22.46 -3.99
CA PHE A 255 -11.08 -21.81 -3.31
C PHE A 255 -11.17 -22.06 -1.81
N ASP A 256 -10.03 -22.18 -1.16
CA ASP A 256 -9.93 -22.08 0.29
C ASP A 256 -10.06 -20.59 0.68
N PHE A 257 -11.25 -20.21 1.18
CA PHE A 257 -11.51 -18.80 1.50
C PHE A 257 -10.56 -18.26 2.55
N ASN A 258 -10.13 -19.07 3.50
CA ASN A 258 -9.25 -18.64 4.58
C ASN A 258 -7.82 -18.36 4.08
N ARG A 259 -7.38 -19.03 3.02
CA ARG A 259 -6.05 -18.90 2.44
C ARG A 259 -6.03 -18.04 1.18
N ASP A 260 -6.95 -18.32 0.25
CA ASP A 260 -6.90 -17.76 -1.11
C ASP A 260 -7.55 -16.39 -1.18
N PHE A 261 -8.40 -16.04 -0.21
CA PHE A 261 -8.95 -14.70 -0.09
C PHE A 261 -7.98 -13.85 0.77
N VAL A 262 -7.08 -13.16 0.07
CA VAL A 262 -5.96 -12.47 0.68
C VAL A 262 -6.39 -11.11 1.19
N THR A 263 -6.05 -10.82 2.46
CA THR A 263 -6.17 -9.50 3.08
C THR A 263 -4.78 -8.88 3.17
N VAL A 264 -4.59 -7.72 2.57
CA VAL A 264 -3.32 -6.97 2.63
C VAL A 264 -3.55 -5.64 3.32
N THR A 265 -2.74 -5.34 4.32
CA THR A 265 -2.76 -4.06 5.03
C THR A 265 -1.42 -3.35 4.88
N TYR A 266 -1.49 -2.09 4.45
CA TYR A 266 -0.36 -1.17 4.39
C TYR A 266 -0.43 -0.14 5.51
N TYR A 267 0.67 0.08 6.20
CA TYR A 267 0.82 1.10 7.23
C TYR A 267 2.30 1.45 7.47
N LEU A 268 2.56 2.58 8.12
CA LEU A 268 3.92 2.93 8.51
C LEU A 268 4.18 2.53 9.97
N LYS A 269 5.38 1.99 10.23
CA LYS A 269 5.83 1.61 11.58
C LYS A 269 7.19 2.23 11.89
N LEU A 270 7.38 2.68 13.13
CA LEU A 270 8.68 3.05 13.65
C LEU A 270 9.48 1.78 13.95
N VAL A 271 10.60 1.62 13.30
CA VAL A 271 11.52 0.50 13.50
C VAL A 271 12.84 1.01 14.08
N ALA A 272 13.54 0.17 14.83
CA ALA A 272 14.90 0.51 15.25
C ALA A 272 15.79 0.65 14.02
N ASP A 273 16.72 1.60 14.06
CA ASP A 273 17.71 1.68 13.02
C ASP A 273 18.61 0.45 13.07
N ALA A 274 18.88 -0.11 11.90
CA ALA A 274 19.76 -1.26 11.77
C ALA A 274 21.23 -0.84 11.56
N ASP A 275 21.51 0.44 11.38
CA ASP A 275 22.86 0.96 11.26
C ASP A 275 23.58 0.83 12.61
N PRO A 276 24.69 0.07 12.71
CA PRO A 276 25.45 -0.05 13.95
C PRO A 276 26.05 1.27 14.44
N ASP A 277 26.24 2.24 13.53
CA ASP A 277 26.76 3.56 13.84
C ASP A 277 25.66 4.57 14.20
N ALA A 278 24.39 4.18 14.12
CA ALA A 278 23.28 5.04 14.51
C ALA A 278 23.29 5.34 16.03
N PRO A 279 22.88 6.53 16.43
CA PRO A 279 22.74 6.87 17.85
C PRO A 279 21.81 5.88 18.57
N PRO A 280 22.11 5.50 19.83
CA PRO A 280 21.24 4.62 20.60
C PRO A 280 19.80 5.13 20.65
N GLY A 281 18.84 4.27 20.30
CA GLY A 281 17.43 4.61 20.26
C GLY A 281 16.99 5.37 18.99
N HIS A 282 17.86 5.52 18.01
CA HIS A 282 17.50 6.06 16.70
C HIS A 282 16.47 5.17 16.02
N ARG A 283 15.51 5.79 15.37
CA ARG A 283 14.37 5.10 14.71
C ARG A 283 14.20 5.64 13.31
N VAL A 284 13.77 4.76 12.44
CA VAL A 284 13.35 5.09 11.08
C VAL A 284 11.89 4.68 10.88
N ALA A 285 11.19 5.42 10.08
CA ALA A 285 9.85 5.01 9.65
C ALA A 285 9.97 4.04 8.47
N ALA A 286 9.22 2.96 8.51
CA ALA A 286 9.22 1.94 7.46
C ALA A 286 7.81 1.63 6.99
N LEU A 287 7.65 1.46 5.68
CA LEU A 287 6.43 0.96 5.07
C LEU A 287 6.32 -0.53 5.33
N MET A 288 5.23 -0.92 5.96
CA MET A 288 4.91 -2.31 6.29
C MET A 288 3.78 -2.82 5.42
N ARG A 289 3.91 -4.08 4.99
CA ARG A 289 2.87 -4.86 4.33
C ARG A 289 2.54 -6.08 5.19
N LYS A 290 1.31 -6.19 5.64
CA LYS A 290 0.82 -7.35 6.38
C LYS A 290 -0.15 -8.13 5.51
N VAL A 291 0.05 -9.43 5.40
CA VAL A 291 -0.81 -10.33 4.62
C VAL A 291 -1.52 -11.26 5.59
N ASN A 292 -2.83 -11.31 5.53
CA ASN A 292 -3.67 -12.12 6.41
C ASN A 292 -3.29 -11.94 7.90
N GLY A 293 -3.10 -13.02 8.63
CA GLY A 293 -2.63 -13.05 10.01
C GLY A 293 -1.10 -13.10 10.18
N ASP A 294 -0.33 -13.06 9.11
CA ASP A 294 1.12 -13.21 9.13
C ASP A 294 1.83 -12.01 9.75
N ALA A 295 3.11 -12.19 10.06
CA ALA A 295 3.98 -11.10 10.48
C ALA A 295 4.12 -10.07 9.35
N ALA A 296 4.02 -8.79 9.71
CA ALA A 296 4.18 -7.72 8.73
C ALA A 296 5.60 -7.68 8.16
N GLN A 297 5.70 -7.59 6.86
CA GLN A 297 6.94 -7.44 6.11
C GLN A 297 7.30 -5.96 5.95
N GLU A 298 8.57 -5.63 6.13
CA GLU A 298 9.11 -4.32 5.80
C GLU A 298 9.33 -4.25 4.28
N ILE A 299 8.73 -3.24 3.64
CA ILE A 299 8.80 -3.04 2.18
C ILE A 299 9.84 -1.99 1.82
N ALA A 300 9.84 -0.85 2.53
CA ALA A 300 10.77 0.24 2.27
C ALA A 300 11.04 1.02 3.57
N ARG A 301 12.26 1.51 3.73
CA ARG A 301 12.67 2.39 4.84
C ARG A 301 12.63 3.85 4.45
N GLY A 302 12.60 4.71 5.45
CA GLY A 302 12.59 6.15 5.25
C GLY A 302 11.26 6.70 4.75
N VAL A 303 10.19 5.92 4.76
CA VAL A 303 8.84 6.40 4.41
C VAL A 303 8.21 7.07 5.63
N GLU A 304 8.20 8.41 5.66
CA GLU A 304 7.79 9.22 6.80
C GLU A 304 6.29 9.53 6.82
N ARG A 305 5.68 9.66 5.62
CA ARG A 305 4.25 9.90 5.43
C ARG A 305 3.69 8.97 4.36
N LEU A 306 2.46 8.54 4.58
CA LEU A 306 1.67 7.72 3.68
C LEU A 306 0.24 8.23 3.75
N ASP A 307 -0.27 8.74 2.65
CA ASP A 307 -1.63 9.25 2.56
C ASP A 307 -2.30 8.75 1.28
N PHE A 308 -3.62 8.53 1.35
CA PHE A 308 -4.41 8.04 0.23
C PHE A 308 -5.61 8.95 -0.02
N LEU A 309 -5.87 9.21 -1.30
CA LEU A 309 -7.13 9.76 -1.77
C LEU A 309 -7.84 8.77 -2.67
N TYR A 310 -9.14 8.70 -2.54
CA TYR A 310 -10.00 7.74 -3.22
C TYR A 310 -10.85 8.45 -4.26
N GLY A 311 -10.58 8.18 -5.54
CA GLY A 311 -11.30 8.76 -6.66
C GLY A 311 -12.57 7.97 -6.95
N ILE A 312 -13.71 8.60 -6.77
CA ILE A 312 -15.03 8.09 -7.14
C ILE A 312 -15.57 8.85 -8.35
N GLU A 313 -16.37 8.19 -9.16
CA GLU A 313 -17.05 8.85 -10.29
C GLU A 313 -18.27 9.62 -9.77
N ASN A 314 -18.35 10.89 -10.11
CA ASN A 314 -19.51 11.72 -9.80
C ASN A 314 -20.59 11.61 -10.91
N ASP A 315 -21.78 12.15 -10.65
CA ASP A 315 -22.91 12.10 -11.58
C ASP A 315 -22.63 12.79 -12.93
N GLU A 316 -21.60 13.64 -12.99
CA GLU A 316 -21.20 14.40 -14.19
C GLU A 316 -20.13 13.66 -15.02
N GLY A 317 -19.71 12.48 -14.57
CA GLY A 317 -18.63 11.69 -15.21
C GLY A 317 -17.21 12.16 -14.86
N GLY A 318 -17.06 13.10 -13.93
CA GLY A 318 -15.79 13.50 -13.36
C GLY A 318 -15.33 12.55 -12.24
N THR A 319 -14.08 12.69 -11.83
CA THR A 319 -13.54 11.99 -10.66
C THR A 319 -13.46 12.94 -9.47
N LEU A 320 -14.14 12.59 -8.39
CA LEU A 320 -14.05 13.27 -7.10
C LEU A 320 -13.10 12.53 -6.18
N TYR A 321 -12.06 13.19 -5.69
CA TYR A 321 -11.11 12.59 -4.76
C TYR A 321 -11.50 12.88 -3.30
N LEU A 322 -11.63 11.82 -2.53
CA LEU A 322 -12.09 11.84 -1.14
C LEU A 322 -11.06 11.21 -0.21
N THR A 323 -11.05 11.66 1.04
CA THR A 323 -10.30 10.98 2.11
C THR A 323 -11.04 9.72 2.59
N ALA A 324 -10.36 8.85 3.33
CA ALA A 324 -10.99 7.63 3.86
C ALA A 324 -12.20 7.92 4.76
N ASP A 325 -12.12 8.97 5.59
CA ASP A 325 -13.24 9.40 6.45
C ASP A 325 -14.46 9.82 5.63
N GLN A 326 -14.25 10.58 4.56
CA GLN A 326 -15.32 11.02 3.65
C GLN A 326 -15.98 9.84 2.91
N VAL A 327 -15.17 8.90 2.40
CA VAL A 327 -15.69 7.70 1.74
C VAL A 327 -16.50 6.83 2.72
N ASP A 328 -16.01 6.65 3.95
CA ASP A 328 -16.70 5.84 4.97
C ASP A 328 -18.00 6.51 5.43
N ALA A 329 -17.98 7.84 5.57
CA ALA A 329 -19.15 8.63 5.95
C ALA A 329 -20.14 8.87 4.80
N GLY A 330 -19.72 8.71 3.55
CA GLY A 330 -20.55 8.95 2.38
C GLY A 330 -20.78 10.43 2.08
N VAL A 331 -19.79 11.30 2.32
CA VAL A 331 -19.89 12.75 2.17
C VAL A 331 -18.71 13.31 1.39
N ASP A 332 -18.89 14.48 0.78
CA ASP A 332 -17.82 15.24 0.18
C ASP A 332 -17.05 16.11 1.20
N ALA A 333 -16.10 16.89 0.72
CA ALA A 333 -15.31 17.80 1.56
C ALA A 333 -16.13 18.91 2.24
N ALA A 334 -17.30 19.23 1.73
CA ALA A 334 -18.24 20.18 2.32
C ALA A 334 -19.24 19.53 3.29
N GLY A 335 -19.18 18.19 3.46
CA GLY A 335 -20.09 17.42 4.27
C GLY A 335 -21.43 17.12 3.58
N VAL A 336 -21.51 17.33 2.26
CA VAL A 336 -22.71 17.00 1.48
C VAL A 336 -22.73 15.51 1.18
N ALA A 337 -23.89 14.87 1.38
CA ALA A 337 -24.05 13.44 1.15
C ALA A 337 -23.89 13.09 -0.34
N ILE A 338 -23.11 12.05 -0.61
CA ILE A 338 -22.92 11.49 -1.95
C ILE A 338 -23.80 10.26 -2.09
N ALA A 339 -24.48 10.13 -3.22
CA ALA A 339 -25.35 8.99 -3.49
C ALA A 339 -24.54 7.68 -3.51
N CYS A 340 -25.02 6.70 -2.75
CA CYS A 340 -24.46 5.35 -2.81
C CYS A 340 -24.73 4.70 -4.16
N PRO A 341 -23.78 3.92 -4.70
CA PRO A 341 -24.12 2.99 -5.77
C PRO A 341 -25.18 1.99 -5.26
N PRO A 342 -26.01 1.42 -6.15
CA PRO A 342 -26.99 0.42 -5.77
C PRO A 342 -26.35 -0.72 -4.97
N GLN A 343 -26.96 -1.11 -3.86
CA GLN A 343 -26.47 -2.16 -2.99
C GLN A 343 -27.14 -3.50 -3.35
N PRO A 344 -26.42 -4.64 -3.19
CA PRO A 344 -27.04 -5.95 -3.36
C PRO A 344 -28.26 -6.11 -2.44
N PRO A 345 -29.34 -6.77 -2.88
CA PRO A 345 -30.56 -6.92 -2.08
C PRO A 345 -30.33 -7.58 -0.71
N ALA A 346 -29.34 -8.43 -0.59
CA ALA A 346 -28.95 -9.10 0.65
C ALA A 346 -27.91 -8.33 1.47
N SER A 347 -27.56 -7.09 1.08
CA SER A 347 -26.60 -6.28 1.83
C SER A 347 -27.20 -5.86 3.16
N ALA A 348 -26.48 -6.12 4.24
CA ALA A 348 -26.96 -5.83 5.59
C ALA A 348 -26.73 -4.37 6.01
N THR A 349 -25.93 -3.59 5.28
CA THR A 349 -25.62 -2.19 5.60
C THR A 349 -25.28 -1.38 4.36
N THR A 350 -25.70 -0.12 4.37
CA THR A 350 -25.30 0.89 3.38
C THR A 350 -24.08 1.70 3.86
N LYS A 351 -23.66 1.53 5.12
CA LYS A 351 -22.47 2.22 5.65
C LYS A 351 -21.24 1.81 4.85
N GLY A 352 -20.43 2.80 4.47
CA GLY A 352 -19.25 2.57 3.65
C GLY A 352 -19.56 2.13 2.20
N CYS A 353 -20.76 2.43 1.70
CA CYS A 353 -21.18 2.06 0.35
C CYS A 353 -20.27 2.64 -0.75
N LEU A 354 -19.68 3.80 -0.52
CA LEU A 354 -18.80 4.46 -1.48
C LEU A 354 -17.48 3.72 -1.70
N TRP A 355 -17.07 2.81 -0.80
CA TRP A 355 -15.89 1.97 -1.03
C TRP A 355 -16.01 1.13 -2.32
N ARG A 356 -17.23 0.79 -2.71
CA ARG A 356 -17.51 0.10 -3.98
C ARG A 356 -17.36 1.03 -5.19
N ALA A 357 -17.54 2.33 -5.01
CA ALA A 357 -17.47 3.32 -6.07
C ALA A 357 -16.04 3.82 -6.35
N VAL A 358 -15.05 3.39 -5.59
CA VAL A 358 -13.66 3.79 -5.78
C VAL A 358 -13.10 3.21 -7.07
N LYS A 359 -12.78 4.08 -8.00
CA LYS A 359 -12.26 3.78 -9.34
C LYS A 359 -10.74 3.92 -9.42
N THR A 360 -10.22 4.90 -8.70
CA THR A 360 -8.79 5.20 -8.65
C THR A 360 -8.36 5.47 -7.21
N ILE A 361 -7.10 5.22 -6.91
CA ILE A 361 -6.49 5.57 -5.63
C ILE A 361 -5.27 6.41 -5.93
N GLU A 362 -5.23 7.61 -5.39
CA GLU A 362 -4.06 8.46 -5.44
C GLU A 362 -3.25 8.23 -4.16
N LEU A 363 -1.98 7.88 -4.35
CA LEU A 363 -1.03 7.56 -3.30
C LEU A 363 -0.03 8.69 -3.16
N HIS A 364 0.19 9.15 -1.94
CA HIS A 364 1.21 10.13 -1.56
C HIS A 364 2.17 9.50 -0.57
N LEU A 365 3.46 9.54 -0.88
CA LEU A 365 4.55 9.08 -0.02
C LEU A 365 5.53 10.23 0.21
N LEU A 366 5.81 10.56 1.47
CA LEU A 366 6.96 11.38 1.82
C LEU A 366 8.09 10.45 2.24
N VAL A 367 9.17 10.44 1.46
CA VAL A 367 10.32 9.58 1.73
C VAL A 367 11.52 10.43 2.14
N ASN A 368 12.26 9.98 3.13
CA ASN A 368 13.44 10.65 3.67
C ASN A 368 14.72 9.82 3.50
N SER A 369 15.85 10.45 3.74
CA SER A 369 17.18 9.84 3.58
C SER A 369 17.57 8.84 4.67
N SER A 370 16.69 8.53 5.61
CA SER A 370 16.92 7.70 6.82
C SER A 370 18.01 8.25 7.75
N ASP A 371 19.16 8.66 7.20
CA ASP A 371 20.28 9.22 7.96
C ASP A 371 20.30 10.74 7.88
N GLU A 372 20.66 11.38 8.98
CA GLU A 372 20.84 12.83 9.01
C GLU A 372 22.04 13.27 8.17
N LEU A 373 21.87 14.38 7.49
CA LEU A 373 22.90 15.06 6.70
C LEU A 373 23.24 16.39 7.35
N PRO A 374 24.24 16.43 8.23
CA PRO A 374 24.63 17.67 8.96
C PRO A 374 25.01 18.83 8.04
N THR A 375 25.37 18.52 6.80
CA THR A 375 25.85 19.50 5.81
C THR A 375 24.76 20.09 4.92
N LEU A 376 23.48 19.66 5.07
CA LEU A 376 22.38 20.22 4.29
C LEU A 376 22.16 21.69 4.63
N ALA A 377 22.03 22.52 3.59
CA ALA A 377 21.61 23.91 3.71
C ALA A 377 20.09 23.99 4.01
N ALA A 378 19.65 25.14 4.54
CA ALA A 378 18.23 25.33 4.85
C ALA A 378 17.29 25.12 3.64
N GLY A 379 17.73 25.53 2.44
CA GLY A 379 16.97 25.30 1.20
C GLY A 379 16.88 23.84 0.77
N GLU A 380 17.84 23.01 1.15
CA GLU A 380 17.85 21.57 0.84
C GLU A 380 17.00 20.78 1.84
N LEU A 381 16.78 21.33 3.04
CA LEU A 381 15.87 20.79 4.05
C LEU A 381 14.41 21.08 3.73
N ALA A 382 14.15 22.07 2.89
CA ALA A 382 12.79 22.40 2.47
C ALA A 382 12.23 21.30 1.55
N TYR A 383 10.98 20.91 1.78
CA TYR A 383 10.27 19.93 0.99
C TYR A 383 8.84 20.38 0.74
N ARG A 384 8.15 19.73 -0.19
CA ARG A 384 6.72 19.90 -0.45
C ARG A 384 6.03 18.58 -0.17
N TYR A 385 4.83 18.66 0.37
CA TYR A 385 3.98 17.50 0.59
C TYR A 385 2.52 17.90 0.44
N SER A 386 1.82 17.22 -0.47
CA SER A 386 0.43 17.57 -0.85
C SER A 386 -0.58 17.29 0.26
N CYS A 387 -0.26 16.36 1.16
CA CYS A 387 -1.11 15.92 2.26
C CYS A 387 -0.52 16.27 3.64
N ASP A 388 -0.01 17.48 3.83
CA ASP A 388 0.49 17.88 5.15
C ASP A 388 -0.67 18.04 6.16
N ALA A 389 -0.39 17.79 7.44
CA ALA A 389 -1.33 17.93 8.55
C ALA A 389 -1.92 19.34 8.71
N SER A 390 -1.21 20.37 8.22
CA SER A 390 -1.66 21.77 8.21
C SER A 390 -2.47 22.15 6.97
N VAL A 391 -2.50 21.28 5.96
CA VAL A 391 -3.18 21.50 4.68
C VAL A 391 -4.08 20.31 4.41
N THR A 392 -5.31 20.55 3.98
CA THR A 392 -6.18 19.45 3.50
C THR A 392 -5.49 18.76 2.34
N CYS A 393 -5.43 17.43 2.39
CA CYS A 393 -4.89 16.62 1.31
C CYS A 393 -5.64 16.94 0.02
N THR A 394 -4.93 17.38 -1.00
CA THR A 394 -5.50 17.74 -2.29
C THR A 394 -4.97 16.82 -3.37
N SER A 395 -5.85 16.37 -4.26
CA SER A 395 -5.44 15.57 -5.40
C SER A 395 -4.45 16.34 -6.29
N ASN A 396 -3.44 15.66 -6.80
CA ASN A 396 -2.55 16.23 -7.81
C ASN A 396 -3.29 16.63 -9.09
N ALA A 397 -4.45 16.05 -9.36
CA ALA A 397 -5.28 16.43 -10.49
C ALA A 397 -5.83 17.86 -10.36
N ASP A 398 -6.03 18.32 -9.11
CA ASP A 398 -6.66 19.61 -8.81
C ASP A 398 -5.68 20.63 -8.20
N ALA A 399 -4.48 20.21 -7.83
CA ALA A 399 -3.59 21.02 -7.00
C ALA A 399 -2.63 21.89 -7.80
N ALA A 400 -2.75 23.20 -7.58
CA ALA A 400 -1.54 24.01 -7.56
C ALA A 400 -0.64 23.51 -6.38
N PRO A 401 0.64 23.20 -6.60
CA PRO A 401 1.54 22.79 -5.52
C PRO A 401 1.51 23.84 -4.41
N PRO A 402 1.66 23.44 -3.13
CA PRO A 402 1.65 24.37 -2.01
C PRO A 402 2.59 25.53 -2.28
N ALA A 403 2.12 26.76 -2.02
CA ALA A 403 2.81 28.00 -2.40
C ALA A 403 4.19 28.15 -1.72
N ALA A 404 4.41 27.50 -0.58
CA ALA A 404 5.67 27.53 0.16
C ALA A 404 6.16 26.11 0.50
N PRO A 405 7.48 25.86 0.43
CA PRO A 405 8.04 24.61 0.91
C PRO A 405 7.85 24.45 2.41
N LEU A 406 7.52 23.26 2.86
CA LEU A 406 7.44 22.91 4.27
C LEU A 406 8.86 22.74 4.84
N THR A 407 9.09 23.27 6.03
CA THR A 407 10.37 23.19 6.72
C THR A 407 10.29 22.45 8.06
N THR A 408 9.06 22.19 8.53
CA THR A 408 8.81 21.55 9.83
C THR A 408 8.08 20.25 9.62
N PRO A 409 8.79 19.10 9.65
CA PRO A 409 8.14 17.78 9.57
C PRO A 409 7.35 17.49 10.85
N LEU A 410 6.40 16.54 10.76
CA LEU A 410 5.70 16.03 11.94
C LEU A 410 6.73 15.48 12.94
N ASP A 411 6.49 15.76 14.22
CA ASP A 411 7.34 15.22 15.29
C ASP A 411 7.02 13.75 15.56
N ASN A 412 7.62 12.88 14.77
CA ASN A 412 7.59 11.43 14.95
C ASN A 412 8.87 10.91 15.63
N GLY A 413 9.74 11.80 16.15
CA GLY A 413 11.05 11.46 16.71
C GLY A 413 12.05 10.99 15.65
N LEU A 414 11.80 11.33 14.37
CA LEU A 414 12.76 11.15 13.28
C LEU A 414 13.73 12.32 13.21
N GLY A 415 14.87 12.13 12.54
CA GLY A 415 15.89 13.16 12.38
C GLY A 415 15.35 14.44 11.72
N LYS A 416 15.91 15.59 12.11
CA LYS A 416 15.47 16.88 11.56
C LYS A 416 16.18 17.25 10.26
N ARG A 417 17.43 16.83 10.10
CA ARG A 417 18.27 17.17 8.94
C ARG A 417 18.25 16.07 7.88
N LEU A 418 17.05 15.61 7.52
CA LEU A 418 16.82 14.59 6.51
C LEU A 418 16.45 15.23 5.16
N LEU A 419 16.99 14.69 4.09
CA LEU A 419 16.52 15.01 2.75
C LEU A 419 15.15 14.35 2.54
N ARG A 420 14.13 15.14 2.19
CA ARG A 420 12.74 14.68 2.00
C ARG A 420 12.27 14.94 0.60
N ARG A 421 11.53 13.98 0.03
CA ARG A 421 10.88 14.13 -1.28
C ARG A 421 9.53 13.42 -1.28
N GLU A 422 8.57 14.06 -1.88
CA GLU A 422 7.26 13.47 -2.16
C GLU A 422 7.30 12.64 -3.44
N PHE A 423 6.63 11.48 -3.39
CA PHE A 423 6.33 10.64 -4.53
C PHE A 423 4.85 10.38 -4.56
N THR A 424 4.27 10.52 -5.74
CA THR A 424 2.84 10.33 -5.95
C THR A 424 2.60 9.31 -7.04
N GLY A 425 1.47 8.62 -6.98
CA GLY A 425 1.04 7.69 -7.99
C GLY A 425 -0.47 7.56 -8.02
N VAL A 426 -1.06 7.50 -9.21
CA VAL A 426 -2.48 7.21 -9.38
C VAL A 426 -2.61 5.77 -9.89
N ILE A 427 -3.36 4.97 -9.13
CA ILE A 427 -3.53 3.54 -9.37
C ILE A 427 -5.00 3.29 -9.67
N SER A 428 -5.29 2.68 -10.83
CA SER A 428 -6.65 2.28 -11.19
C SER A 428 -7.03 0.96 -10.52
N VAL A 429 -8.20 0.91 -9.92
CA VAL A 429 -8.81 -0.31 -9.42
C VAL A 429 -9.36 -1.08 -10.62
N ARG A 430 -8.63 -2.10 -11.08
CA ARG A 430 -8.94 -2.82 -12.32
C ARG A 430 -10.25 -3.59 -12.28
N ASN A 431 -10.63 -4.04 -11.10
CA ASN A 431 -11.88 -4.76 -10.87
C ASN A 431 -12.99 -3.81 -10.41
N TYR A 432 -12.80 -2.52 -10.68
CA TYR A 432 -13.84 -1.54 -10.49
C TYR A 432 -15.03 -1.89 -11.37
N ASN A 433 -16.18 -1.96 -10.74
CA ASN A 433 -17.44 -2.20 -11.38
C ASN A 433 -18.51 -1.57 -10.49
N PRO A 434 -18.95 -0.34 -10.79
CA PRO A 434 -19.84 0.45 -9.96
C PRO A 434 -21.25 -0.13 -9.84
#